data_3ff25c03b7f154b7574db8de27e27d6d
#
_entry.id   3ff25c03b7f154b7574db8de27e27d6d
#
_cell.length_a   1.000
_cell.length_b   1.000
_cell.length_c   1.000
_cell.angle_alpha   90.00
_cell.angle_beta   90.00
_cell.angle_gamma   90.00
#
_symmetry.space_group_name_H-M   'P 1'
#
loop_
_entity.id
_entity.type
_entity.pdbx_description
1 polymer ?
#
loop_
_entity_poly.entity_id
_entity_poly.type
_entity_poly.pdbx_seq_one_letter_code
_entity_poly.pdbx_strand_id
1 'polypeptide(L)'
;MNLSGKKVLVTGADGFIGSHLAEELVRSECSVRAFVCYNSFNSWGWLDQSPKEIQNSLEVFQGDIRDPYRVRTALEGCSAVFHLAALVAIPYSYYSPESYLDTNLKGTLHVLQAARELGTERVVQTSTSEVYGTAEYVPIPETHPLRAQSPYAASKIAADQLALSFFRSFATPVTVVRPFNTYGPRQSNRAVIPTVMTQIARGNRKIRLGSLTPTRDFSYVSDTVRGFRETACCDEAVGEVVNIGSNFEISIGETVRMIARVMHAEVETETETERIRPEQSEVRRLCADTSKAERLFGWKPEFGGKDGLQKGLALTADWFRDPENQKRYRADRYVL
;
A
#
# COMPACT_ATOMS: atom_id res chain seq x y z
N MET A 1 -2.73 1.28 -22.57
CA MET A 1 -3.40 2.61 -22.46
C MET A 1 -2.39 3.69 -22.15
N ASN A 2 -2.45 4.90 -22.78
CA ASN A 2 -1.64 6.06 -22.34
C ASN A 2 -2.43 6.89 -21.33
N LEU A 3 -1.83 7.23 -20.19
CA LEU A 3 -2.49 8.02 -19.14
C LEU A 3 -2.21 9.54 -19.24
N SER A 4 -1.18 9.99 -20.00
CA SER A 4 -0.89 11.42 -20.18
C SER A 4 -2.11 12.17 -20.72
N GLY A 5 -2.45 13.29 -20.10
CA GLY A 5 -3.63 14.10 -20.40
C GLY A 5 -4.97 13.52 -19.96
N LYS A 6 -5.01 12.27 -19.47
CA LYS A 6 -6.27 11.66 -19.00
C LYS A 6 -6.57 12.06 -17.55
N LYS A 7 -7.87 12.17 -17.25
CA LYS A 7 -8.34 12.34 -15.88
C LYS A 7 -8.39 11.01 -15.17
N VAL A 8 -7.75 10.91 -14.00
CA VAL A 8 -7.67 9.68 -13.21
C VAL A 8 -8.11 9.93 -11.78
N LEU A 9 -8.79 8.95 -11.19
CA LEU A 9 -9.18 8.96 -9.78
C LEU A 9 -8.20 8.14 -8.96
N VAL A 10 -7.71 8.69 -7.85
CA VAL A 10 -6.96 7.94 -6.82
C VAL A 10 -7.78 7.95 -5.54
N THR A 11 -8.34 6.80 -5.12
CA THR A 11 -9.01 6.68 -3.82
C THR A 11 -8.00 6.37 -2.73
N GLY A 12 -8.20 6.91 -1.52
CA GLY A 12 -7.21 6.81 -0.45
C GLY A 12 -5.94 7.63 -0.75
N ALA A 13 -6.10 8.71 -1.51
CA ALA A 13 -5.01 9.61 -1.88
C ALA A 13 -4.39 10.34 -0.68
N ASP A 14 -5.12 10.45 0.42
CA ASP A 14 -4.66 10.97 1.72
C ASP A 14 -3.72 10.03 2.47
N GLY A 15 -3.64 8.76 2.07
CA GLY A 15 -2.82 7.72 2.68
C GLY A 15 -1.36 7.73 2.21
N PHE A 16 -0.56 6.80 2.79
CA PHE A 16 0.86 6.64 2.50
C PHE A 16 1.12 6.40 0.98
N ILE A 17 0.69 5.26 0.44
CA ILE A 17 0.94 4.91 -0.96
C ILE A 17 0.15 5.84 -1.89
N GLY A 18 -1.10 6.16 -1.53
CA GLY A 18 -1.99 7.00 -2.35
C GLY A 18 -1.44 8.40 -2.60
N SER A 19 -0.81 9.03 -1.61
CA SER A 19 -0.21 10.35 -1.78
C SER A 19 1.00 10.34 -2.72
N HIS A 20 1.86 9.33 -2.62
CA HIS A 20 2.97 9.15 -3.55
C HIS A 20 2.49 8.84 -4.97
N LEU A 21 1.43 8.01 -5.11
CA LEU A 21 0.86 7.71 -6.42
C LEU A 21 0.21 8.94 -7.05
N ALA A 22 -0.52 9.76 -6.28
CA ALA A 22 -1.10 11.00 -6.78
C ALA A 22 -0.02 11.95 -7.30
N GLU A 23 1.10 12.10 -6.57
CA GLU A 23 2.24 12.90 -7.02
C GLU A 23 2.89 12.34 -8.30
N GLU A 24 3.09 11.03 -8.37
CA GLU A 24 3.67 10.37 -9.55
C GLU A 24 2.78 10.55 -10.79
N LEU A 25 1.46 10.43 -10.64
CA LEU A 25 0.51 10.61 -11.73
C LEU A 25 0.45 12.06 -12.21
N VAL A 26 0.54 13.05 -11.30
CA VAL A 26 0.65 14.48 -11.69
C VAL A 26 1.95 14.71 -12.47
N ARG A 27 3.10 14.18 -12.01
CA ARG A 27 4.38 14.28 -12.73
C ARG A 27 4.36 13.57 -14.08
N SER A 28 3.49 12.57 -14.22
CA SER A 28 3.24 11.86 -15.49
C SER A 28 2.14 12.54 -16.34
N GLU A 29 1.88 13.82 -16.09
CA GLU A 29 0.93 14.66 -16.85
C GLU A 29 -0.53 14.20 -16.81
N CYS A 30 -0.93 13.43 -15.79
CA CYS A 30 -2.34 13.09 -15.58
C CYS A 30 -3.07 14.25 -14.90
N SER A 31 -4.36 14.44 -15.25
CA SER A 31 -5.29 15.23 -14.43
C SER A 31 -5.79 14.36 -13.27
N VAL A 32 -5.29 14.61 -12.05
CA VAL A 32 -5.55 13.74 -10.90
C VAL A 32 -6.68 14.27 -10.03
N ARG A 33 -7.75 13.49 -9.88
CA ARG A 33 -8.74 13.66 -8.83
C ARG A 33 -8.33 12.81 -7.64
N ALA A 34 -8.02 13.45 -6.51
CA ALA A 34 -7.61 12.83 -5.27
C ALA A 34 -8.83 12.64 -4.36
N PHE A 35 -9.34 11.40 -4.24
CA PHE A 35 -10.42 11.08 -3.31
C PHE A 35 -9.83 10.82 -1.94
N VAL A 36 -10.11 11.75 -1.01
CA VAL A 36 -9.60 11.75 0.36
C VAL A 36 -10.73 11.51 1.36
N CYS A 37 -10.43 10.84 2.48
CA CYS A 37 -11.41 10.60 3.53
C CYS A 37 -11.85 11.92 4.18
N TYR A 38 -13.18 12.17 4.23
CA TYR A 38 -13.71 13.34 4.93
C TYR A 38 -13.33 13.30 6.41
N ASN A 39 -12.81 14.41 6.90
CA ASN A 39 -12.51 14.59 8.32
C ASN A 39 -12.76 16.04 8.76
N SER A 40 -12.98 16.22 10.08
CA SER A 40 -13.25 17.54 10.69
C SER A 40 -12.01 18.41 10.89
N PHE A 41 -10.81 17.90 10.56
CA PHE A 41 -9.55 18.62 10.76
C PHE A 41 -9.15 19.48 9.55
N ASN A 42 -9.97 19.51 8.50
CA ASN A 42 -9.68 20.20 7.24
C ASN A 42 -8.30 19.81 6.65
N SER A 43 -7.99 18.51 6.72
CA SER A 43 -6.72 17.95 6.27
C SER A 43 -6.94 17.00 5.10
N TRP A 44 -6.02 17.04 4.15
CA TRP A 44 -5.92 16.08 3.04
C TRP A 44 -4.89 14.98 3.34
N GLY A 45 -4.63 14.72 4.63
CA GLY A 45 -3.68 13.70 5.07
C GLY A 45 -2.26 14.01 4.62
N TRP A 46 -1.60 13.05 3.96
CA TRP A 46 -0.24 13.23 3.48
C TRP A 46 -0.11 14.17 2.29
N LEU A 47 -1.20 14.45 1.56
CA LEU A 47 -1.19 15.44 0.48
C LEU A 47 -0.92 16.87 0.97
N ASP A 48 -1.20 17.18 2.25
CA ASP A 48 -0.84 18.47 2.86
C ASP A 48 0.68 18.72 2.84
N GLN A 49 1.50 17.67 2.68
CA GLN A 49 2.97 17.75 2.60
C GLN A 49 3.52 17.64 1.18
N SER A 50 2.66 17.45 0.19
CA SER A 50 3.09 17.46 -1.21
C SER A 50 3.60 18.85 -1.61
N PRO A 51 4.56 18.95 -2.55
CA PRO A 51 4.98 20.24 -3.11
C PRO A 51 3.79 21.08 -3.56
N LYS A 52 3.87 22.41 -3.42
CA LYS A 52 2.75 23.33 -3.73
C LYS A 52 2.27 23.24 -5.18
N GLU A 53 3.18 23.01 -6.12
CA GLU A 53 2.86 22.80 -7.53
C GLU A 53 2.00 21.52 -7.72
N ILE A 54 2.28 20.47 -6.96
CA ILE A 54 1.47 19.25 -6.98
C ILE A 54 0.09 19.52 -6.34
N GLN A 55 0.05 20.16 -5.16
CA GLN A 55 -1.22 20.47 -4.49
C GLN A 55 -2.15 21.28 -5.40
N ASN A 56 -1.60 22.27 -6.12
CA ASN A 56 -2.35 23.12 -7.04
C ASN A 56 -2.84 22.38 -8.30
N SER A 57 -2.20 21.26 -8.65
CA SER A 57 -2.56 20.42 -9.80
C SER A 57 -3.58 19.33 -9.45
N LEU A 58 -3.92 19.15 -8.17
CA LEU A 58 -4.87 18.14 -7.71
C LEU A 58 -6.30 18.69 -7.64
N GLU A 59 -7.24 17.94 -8.18
CA GLU A 59 -8.65 18.10 -7.86
C GLU A 59 -8.98 17.28 -6.62
N VAL A 60 -8.99 17.91 -5.44
CA VAL A 60 -9.28 17.20 -4.19
C VAL A 60 -10.78 17.01 -4.02
N PHE A 61 -11.19 15.76 -3.84
CA PHE A 61 -12.58 15.36 -3.67
C PHE A 61 -12.76 14.61 -2.34
N GLN A 62 -13.47 15.21 -1.39
CA GLN A 62 -13.70 14.62 -0.08
C GLN A 62 -14.92 13.69 -0.08
N GLY A 63 -14.80 12.53 0.55
CA GLY A 63 -15.89 11.57 0.66
C GLY A 63 -15.54 10.35 1.52
N ASP A 64 -16.50 9.44 1.61
CA ASP A 64 -16.33 8.13 2.24
C ASP A 64 -16.48 7.05 1.14
N ILE A 65 -15.55 6.11 1.08
CA ILE A 65 -15.59 5.02 0.10
C ILE A 65 -16.82 4.11 0.29
N ARG A 66 -17.42 4.15 1.48
CA ARG A 66 -18.65 3.40 1.80
C ARG A 66 -19.92 4.06 1.27
N ASP A 67 -19.84 5.31 0.76
CA ASP A 67 -20.95 6.01 0.15
C ASP A 67 -20.92 5.83 -1.38
N PRO A 68 -21.85 5.01 -1.95
CA PRO A 68 -21.85 4.71 -3.39
C PRO A 68 -22.10 5.95 -4.25
N TYR A 69 -22.88 6.94 -3.75
CA TYR A 69 -23.17 8.17 -4.49
C TYR A 69 -21.92 9.05 -4.61
N ARG A 70 -21.17 9.19 -3.50
CA ARG A 70 -19.91 9.95 -3.50
C ARG A 70 -18.85 9.29 -4.39
N VAL A 71 -18.76 7.96 -4.35
CA VAL A 71 -17.83 7.20 -5.21
C VAL A 71 -18.20 7.39 -6.67
N ARG A 72 -19.47 7.26 -7.03
CA ARG A 72 -19.94 7.46 -8.40
C ARG A 72 -19.63 8.87 -8.91
N THR A 73 -19.96 9.92 -8.12
CA THR A 73 -19.66 11.32 -8.49
C THR A 73 -18.15 11.55 -8.63
N ALA A 74 -17.33 10.95 -7.74
CA ALA A 74 -15.88 11.06 -7.83
C ALA A 74 -15.32 10.43 -9.12
N LEU A 75 -15.96 9.39 -9.64
CA LEU A 75 -15.52 8.70 -10.85
C LEU A 75 -15.99 9.38 -12.15
N GLU A 76 -16.98 10.27 -12.09
CA GLU A 76 -17.51 10.97 -13.29
C GLU A 76 -16.40 11.70 -14.05
N GLY A 77 -16.27 11.37 -15.35
CA GLY A 77 -15.28 11.95 -16.25
C GLY A 77 -13.85 11.39 -16.06
N CYS A 78 -13.64 10.39 -15.20
CA CYS A 78 -12.34 9.75 -15.06
C CYS A 78 -12.19 8.55 -16.00
N SER A 79 -11.09 8.53 -16.77
CA SER A 79 -10.75 7.41 -17.65
C SER A 79 -10.22 6.19 -16.88
N ALA A 80 -9.59 6.42 -15.73
CA ALA A 80 -9.04 5.35 -14.90
C ALA A 80 -9.27 5.61 -13.41
N VAL A 81 -9.31 4.53 -12.63
CA VAL A 81 -9.33 4.60 -11.17
C VAL A 81 -8.25 3.70 -10.58
N PHE A 82 -7.48 4.26 -9.67
CA PHE A 82 -6.56 3.57 -8.77
C PHE A 82 -7.25 3.46 -7.39
N HIS A 83 -7.73 2.26 -7.07
CA HIS A 83 -8.49 2.05 -5.84
C HIS A 83 -7.59 1.59 -4.69
N LEU A 84 -7.14 2.56 -3.85
CA LEU A 84 -6.25 2.31 -2.70
C LEU A 84 -6.96 2.52 -1.35
N ALA A 85 -8.16 3.14 -1.32
CA ALA A 85 -8.90 3.35 -0.08
C ALA A 85 -9.20 2.02 0.62
N ALA A 86 -8.63 1.81 1.80
CA ALA A 86 -8.77 0.60 2.58
C ALA A 86 -8.40 0.81 4.06
N LEU A 87 -8.97 0.01 4.94
CA LEU A 87 -8.41 -0.23 6.26
C LEU A 87 -7.34 -1.33 6.14
N VAL A 88 -6.12 -1.08 6.67
CA VAL A 88 -4.96 -1.95 6.43
C VAL A 88 -4.31 -2.51 7.70
N ALA A 89 -4.59 -1.95 8.88
CA ALA A 89 -3.95 -2.35 10.13
C ALA A 89 -4.46 -3.73 10.60
N ILE A 90 -3.65 -4.79 10.42
CA ILE A 90 -4.04 -6.15 10.81
C ILE A 90 -4.50 -6.24 12.27
N PRO A 91 -3.78 -5.69 13.28
CA PRO A 91 -4.23 -5.75 14.67
C PRO A 91 -5.61 -5.11 14.89
N TYR A 92 -5.90 -3.99 14.23
CA TYR A 92 -7.22 -3.35 14.34
C TYR A 92 -8.34 -4.21 13.73
N SER A 93 -8.03 -5.05 12.72
CA SER A 93 -9.01 -5.94 12.11
C SER A 93 -9.56 -7.02 13.07
N TYR A 94 -8.85 -7.30 14.16
CA TYR A 94 -9.33 -8.23 15.21
C TYR A 94 -10.42 -7.60 16.08
N TYR A 95 -10.39 -6.28 16.24
CA TYR A 95 -11.35 -5.53 17.06
C TYR A 95 -12.57 -5.06 16.27
N SER A 96 -12.39 -4.76 14.99
CA SER A 96 -13.45 -4.18 14.16
C SER A 96 -13.53 -4.85 12.78
N PRO A 97 -13.76 -6.17 12.69
CA PRO A 97 -13.78 -6.89 11.42
C PRO A 97 -14.86 -6.39 10.46
N GLU A 98 -16.02 -5.98 10.97
CA GLU A 98 -17.12 -5.41 10.17
C GLU A 98 -16.69 -4.15 9.42
N SER A 99 -15.94 -3.25 10.08
CA SER A 99 -15.42 -2.05 9.41
C SER A 99 -14.51 -2.38 8.22
N TYR A 100 -13.80 -3.52 8.28
CA TYR A 100 -12.98 -4.00 7.16
C TYR A 100 -13.84 -4.51 6.00
N LEU A 101 -14.94 -5.20 6.28
CA LEU A 101 -15.90 -5.62 5.25
C LEU A 101 -16.56 -4.41 4.60
N ASP A 102 -17.02 -3.45 5.40
CA ASP A 102 -17.67 -2.25 4.87
C ASP A 102 -16.72 -1.40 4.02
N THR A 103 -15.49 -1.20 4.48
CA THR A 103 -14.53 -0.36 3.77
C THR A 103 -13.89 -1.10 2.60
N ASN A 104 -13.32 -2.29 2.83
CA ASN A 104 -12.49 -2.97 1.84
C ASN A 104 -13.31 -3.74 0.81
N LEU A 105 -14.41 -4.36 1.22
CA LEU A 105 -15.23 -5.17 0.30
C LEU A 105 -16.38 -4.32 -0.30
N LYS A 106 -17.23 -3.69 0.52
CA LYS A 106 -18.32 -2.86 -0.01
C LYS A 106 -17.79 -1.62 -0.72
N GLY A 107 -16.73 -0.97 -0.20
CA GLY A 107 -16.07 0.13 -0.90
C GLY A 107 -15.55 -0.28 -2.28
N THR A 108 -14.95 -1.46 -2.40
CA THR A 108 -14.54 -2.02 -3.70
C THR A 108 -15.76 -2.26 -4.61
N LEU A 109 -16.87 -2.80 -4.06
CA LEU A 109 -18.10 -2.97 -4.82
C LEU A 109 -18.60 -1.63 -5.41
N HIS A 110 -18.61 -0.57 -4.62
CA HIS A 110 -19.06 0.75 -5.08
C HIS A 110 -18.20 1.29 -6.22
N VAL A 111 -16.87 1.14 -6.12
CA VAL A 111 -15.95 1.53 -7.20
C VAL A 111 -16.20 0.73 -8.47
N LEU A 112 -16.36 -0.59 -8.35
CA LEU A 112 -16.59 -1.47 -9.50
C LEU A 112 -17.93 -1.19 -10.18
N GLN A 113 -18.99 -0.98 -9.42
CA GLN A 113 -20.30 -0.61 -9.94
C GLN A 113 -20.26 0.74 -10.69
N ALA A 114 -19.68 1.76 -10.04
CA ALA A 114 -19.53 3.08 -10.65
C ALA A 114 -18.67 3.03 -11.92
N ALA A 115 -17.55 2.30 -11.90
CA ALA A 115 -16.68 2.13 -13.06
C ALA A 115 -17.41 1.45 -14.24
N ARG A 116 -18.21 0.42 -13.95
CA ARG A 116 -19.03 -0.26 -14.96
C ARG A 116 -20.09 0.68 -15.55
N GLU A 117 -20.84 1.38 -14.71
CA GLU A 117 -21.92 2.29 -15.13
C GLU A 117 -21.39 3.46 -15.97
N LEU A 118 -20.22 3.98 -15.63
CA LEU A 118 -19.61 5.14 -16.28
C LEU A 118 -18.70 4.76 -17.46
N GLY A 119 -18.49 3.47 -17.71
CA GLY A 119 -17.63 3.00 -18.80
C GLY A 119 -16.15 3.34 -18.59
N THR A 120 -15.67 3.31 -17.33
CA THR A 120 -14.27 3.61 -17.01
C THR A 120 -13.33 2.67 -17.75
N GLU A 121 -12.31 3.20 -18.43
CA GLU A 121 -11.41 2.45 -19.31
C GLU A 121 -10.41 1.56 -18.54
N ARG A 122 -10.14 1.85 -17.24
CA ARG A 122 -9.20 1.08 -16.41
C ARG A 122 -9.54 1.16 -14.92
N VAL A 123 -9.54 0.01 -14.26
CA VAL A 123 -9.66 -0.11 -12.80
C VAL A 123 -8.45 -0.85 -12.28
N VAL A 124 -7.63 -0.19 -11.46
CA VAL A 124 -6.51 -0.82 -10.76
C VAL A 124 -6.93 -1.05 -9.31
N GLN A 125 -7.25 -2.29 -9.00
CA GLN A 125 -7.65 -2.73 -7.66
C GLN A 125 -6.41 -3.04 -6.82
N THR A 126 -6.22 -2.33 -5.72
CA THR A 126 -5.13 -2.62 -4.78
C THR A 126 -5.49 -3.77 -3.86
N SER A 127 -4.68 -4.82 -3.90
CA SER A 127 -4.70 -5.94 -2.98
C SER A 127 -3.52 -5.89 -2.00
N THR A 128 -2.97 -7.03 -1.62
CA THR A 128 -1.85 -7.15 -0.67
C THR A 128 -1.22 -8.54 -0.77
N SER A 129 0.06 -8.68 -0.42
CA SER A 129 0.71 -9.97 -0.24
C SER A 129 0.15 -10.80 0.93
N GLU A 130 -0.53 -10.16 1.89
CA GLU A 130 -1.14 -10.85 3.04
C GLU A 130 -2.27 -11.83 2.64
N VAL A 131 -2.80 -11.73 1.41
CA VAL A 131 -3.80 -12.67 0.87
C VAL A 131 -3.23 -14.09 0.70
N TYR A 132 -1.91 -14.23 0.55
CA TYR A 132 -1.26 -15.52 0.42
C TYR A 132 -1.11 -16.26 1.77
N GLY A 133 -1.15 -15.52 2.89
CA GLY A 133 -0.80 -16.06 4.19
C GLY A 133 0.68 -16.43 4.27
N THR A 134 1.03 -17.35 5.16
CA THR A 134 2.38 -17.92 5.22
C THR A 134 2.66 -18.72 3.95
N ALA A 135 3.72 -18.35 3.22
CA ALA A 135 4.09 -18.98 1.97
C ALA A 135 4.34 -20.48 2.13
N GLU A 136 3.73 -21.30 1.25
CA GLU A 136 4.03 -22.72 1.13
C GLU A 136 5.36 -22.93 0.39
N TYR A 137 5.65 -22.03 -0.55
CA TYR A 137 6.90 -21.94 -1.30
C TYR A 137 7.21 -20.50 -1.70
N VAL A 138 8.45 -20.20 -1.90
CA VAL A 138 8.92 -18.88 -2.37
C VAL A 138 9.91 -19.08 -3.53
N PRO A 139 9.99 -18.10 -4.43
CA PRO A 139 9.18 -16.88 -4.50
C PRO A 139 7.71 -17.19 -4.76
N ILE A 140 6.79 -16.29 -4.31
CA ILE A 140 5.33 -16.45 -4.38
C ILE A 140 4.82 -15.94 -5.73
N PRO A 141 4.39 -16.80 -6.67
CA PRO A 141 3.72 -16.37 -7.88
C PRO A 141 2.25 -16.04 -7.63
N GLU A 142 1.58 -15.40 -8.58
CA GLU A 142 0.16 -15.04 -8.46
C GLU A 142 -0.78 -16.25 -8.39
N THR A 143 -0.32 -17.42 -8.81
CA THR A 143 -1.04 -18.70 -8.73
C THR A 143 -0.94 -19.40 -7.37
N HIS A 144 -0.12 -18.86 -6.45
CA HIS A 144 -0.02 -19.42 -5.09
C HIS A 144 -1.38 -19.42 -4.40
N PRO A 145 -1.73 -20.43 -3.61
CA PRO A 145 -2.98 -20.50 -2.86
C PRO A 145 -3.21 -19.27 -1.99
N LEU A 146 -4.48 -18.83 -1.89
CA LEU A 146 -4.89 -17.73 -1.03
C LEU A 146 -5.32 -18.29 0.33
N ARG A 147 -4.71 -17.80 1.42
CA ARG A 147 -4.99 -18.23 2.80
C ARG A 147 -5.05 -17.04 3.73
N ALA A 148 -6.26 -16.56 4.01
CA ALA A 148 -6.47 -15.48 4.96
C ALA A 148 -6.09 -15.91 6.38
N GLN A 149 -5.10 -15.24 6.98
CA GLN A 149 -4.72 -15.43 8.39
C GLN A 149 -5.20 -14.27 9.29
N SER A 150 -5.99 -13.35 8.75
CA SER A 150 -6.59 -12.23 9.49
C SER A 150 -7.89 -11.76 8.82
N PRO A 151 -8.81 -11.07 9.55
CA PRO A 151 -9.98 -10.44 8.95
C PRO A 151 -9.63 -9.45 7.85
N TYR A 152 -8.49 -8.72 7.99
CA TYR A 152 -7.96 -7.88 6.92
C TYR A 152 -7.68 -8.68 5.64
N ALA A 153 -6.89 -9.75 5.73
CA ALA A 153 -6.56 -10.59 4.58
C ALA A 153 -7.82 -11.19 3.94
N ALA A 154 -8.78 -11.65 4.75
CA ALA A 154 -10.07 -12.17 4.27
C ALA A 154 -10.84 -11.11 3.47
N SER A 155 -10.92 -9.86 3.97
CA SER A 155 -11.59 -8.76 3.28
C SER A 155 -10.93 -8.43 1.93
N LYS A 156 -9.59 -8.53 1.85
CA LYS A 156 -8.84 -8.29 0.62
C LYS A 156 -8.99 -9.42 -0.40
N ILE A 157 -8.99 -10.69 0.05
CA ILE A 157 -9.30 -11.84 -0.82
C ILE A 157 -10.70 -11.69 -1.42
N ALA A 158 -11.69 -11.33 -0.60
CA ALA A 158 -13.06 -11.12 -1.08
C ALA A 158 -13.14 -9.98 -2.11
N ALA A 159 -12.43 -8.86 -1.87
CA ALA A 159 -12.35 -7.74 -2.81
C ALA A 159 -11.67 -8.14 -4.13
N ASP A 160 -10.57 -8.94 -4.09
CA ASP A 160 -9.90 -9.46 -5.28
C ASP A 160 -10.85 -10.32 -6.13
N GLN A 161 -11.55 -11.27 -5.47
CA GLN A 161 -12.47 -12.16 -6.18
C GLN A 161 -13.66 -11.38 -6.76
N LEU A 162 -14.17 -10.39 -6.04
CA LEU A 162 -15.21 -9.50 -6.55
C LEU A 162 -14.75 -8.74 -7.79
N ALA A 163 -13.55 -8.14 -7.75
CA ALA A 163 -12.98 -7.39 -8.86
C ALA A 163 -12.81 -8.27 -10.11
N LEU A 164 -12.24 -9.46 -9.95
CA LEU A 164 -12.08 -10.42 -11.05
C LEU A 164 -13.42 -10.95 -11.58
N SER A 165 -14.44 -11.05 -10.73
CA SER A 165 -15.79 -11.43 -11.17
C SER A 165 -16.43 -10.36 -12.04
N PHE A 166 -16.20 -9.08 -11.76
CA PHE A 166 -16.67 -7.96 -12.59
C PHE A 166 -16.03 -7.98 -13.98
N PHE A 167 -14.75 -8.31 -14.07
CA PHE A 167 -14.11 -8.53 -15.36
C PHE A 167 -14.77 -9.68 -16.14
N ARG A 168 -14.92 -10.86 -15.49
CA ARG A 168 -15.45 -12.06 -16.14
C ARG A 168 -16.94 -11.94 -16.54
N SER A 169 -17.74 -11.28 -15.67
CA SER A 169 -19.21 -11.22 -15.88
C SER A 169 -19.66 -10.01 -16.69
N PHE A 170 -18.90 -8.91 -16.62
CA PHE A 170 -19.34 -7.61 -17.17
C PHE A 170 -18.29 -6.97 -18.07
N ALA A 171 -17.15 -7.63 -18.31
CA ALA A 171 -16.02 -7.09 -19.07
C ALA A 171 -15.49 -5.75 -18.51
N THR A 172 -15.71 -5.45 -17.20
CA THR A 172 -15.13 -4.29 -16.55
C THR A 172 -13.61 -4.40 -16.56
N PRO A 173 -12.85 -3.43 -17.08
CA PRO A 173 -11.40 -3.57 -17.32
C PRO A 173 -10.58 -3.45 -16.02
N VAL A 174 -10.62 -4.48 -15.20
CA VAL A 174 -9.97 -4.54 -13.89
C VAL A 174 -8.61 -5.24 -13.97
N THR A 175 -7.61 -4.71 -13.28
CA THR A 175 -6.38 -5.42 -12.92
C THR A 175 -6.23 -5.39 -11.41
N VAL A 176 -5.88 -6.52 -10.79
CA VAL A 176 -5.59 -6.63 -9.35
C VAL A 176 -4.08 -6.54 -9.14
N VAL A 177 -3.61 -5.54 -8.39
CA VAL A 177 -2.21 -5.40 -8.00
C VAL A 177 -2.02 -5.84 -6.57
N ARG A 178 -1.09 -6.75 -6.32
CA ARG A 178 -0.69 -7.24 -5.00
C ARG A 178 0.69 -6.70 -4.62
N PRO A 179 0.77 -5.49 -4.03
CA PRO A 179 2.03 -4.99 -3.51
C PRO A 179 2.48 -5.84 -2.32
N PHE A 180 3.77 -6.14 -2.28
CA PHE A 180 4.43 -6.66 -1.09
C PHE A 180 4.71 -5.52 -0.13
N ASN A 181 5.31 -5.80 1.05
CA ASN A 181 5.39 -4.82 2.14
C ASN A 181 6.03 -3.49 1.69
N THR A 182 5.22 -2.57 1.22
CA THR A 182 5.69 -1.24 0.80
C THR A 182 6.18 -0.44 1.99
N TYR A 183 7.35 0.21 1.85
CA TYR A 183 7.93 1.09 2.87
C TYR A 183 8.46 2.39 2.24
N GLY A 184 8.66 3.41 3.08
CA GLY A 184 9.18 4.72 2.64
C GLY A 184 8.69 5.87 3.50
N PRO A 185 8.96 7.13 3.08
CA PRO A 185 8.39 8.34 3.66
C PRO A 185 6.87 8.26 3.81
N ARG A 186 6.32 8.85 4.87
CA ARG A 186 4.86 8.88 5.16
C ARG A 186 4.24 7.56 5.60
N GLN A 187 5.02 6.48 5.70
CA GLN A 187 4.47 5.20 6.18
C GLN A 187 4.03 5.28 7.65
N SER A 188 2.90 4.66 7.96
CA SER A 188 2.34 4.65 9.31
C SER A 188 3.26 3.97 10.33
N ASN A 189 3.33 4.53 11.55
CA ASN A 189 4.10 4.00 12.68
C ASN A 189 3.60 2.63 13.21
N ARG A 190 2.54 2.07 12.61
CA ARG A 190 2.10 0.69 12.84
C ARG A 190 2.97 -0.34 12.11
N ALA A 191 3.70 0.07 11.08
CA ALA A 191 4.62 -0.79 10.35
C ALA A 191 6.00 -0.82 11.01
N VAL A 192 6.75 -1.92 10.83
CA VAL A 192 8.00 -2.16 11.54
C VAL A 192 9.09 -1.12 11.22
N ILE A 193 9.28 -0.76 9.95
CA ILE A 193 10.33 0.17 9.53
C ILE A 193 10.15 1.56 10.17
N PRO A 194 8.99 2.25 10.04
CA PRO A 194 8.78 3.52 10.71
C PRO A 194 8.77 3.39 12.24
N THR A 195 8.30 2.28 12.82
CA THR A 195 8.38 2.04 14.26
C THR A 195 9.83 2.08 14.76
N VAL A 196 10.74 1.38 14.09
CA VAL A 196 12.15 1.35 14.43
C VAL A 196 12.79 2.72 14.24
N MET A 197 12.60 3.31 13.06
CA MET A 197 13.21 4.61 12.73
C MET A 197 12.76 5.73 13.67
N THR A 198 11.46 5.78 13.99
CA THR A 198 10.92 6.79 14.91
C THR A 198 11.48 6.64 16.33
N GLN A 199 11.63 5.41 16.82
CA GLN A 199 12.22 5.17 18.13
C GLN A 199 13.70 5.58 18.15
N ILE A 200 14.48 5.21 17.14
CA ILE A 200 15.89 5.61 17.01
C ILE A 200 16.03 7.13 16.91
N ALA A 201 15.24 7.78 16.06
CA ALA A 201 15.29 9.22 15.86
C ALA A 201 14.98 10.03 17.14
N ARG A 202 14.22 9.45 18.07
CA ARG A 202 13.95 10.01 19.40
C ARG A 202 15.01 9.66 20.46
N GLY A 203 16.09 8.99 20.07
CA GLY A 203 17.19 8.65 20.96
C GLY A 203 17.02 7.35 21.74
N ASN A 204 15.95 6.57 21.48
CA ASN A 204 15.77 5.28 22.13
C ASN A 204 16.86 4.31 21.66
N ARG A 205 17.42 3.54 22.62
CA ARG A 205 18.39 2.47 22.36
C ARG A 205 17.78 1.08 22.54
N LYS A 206 16.69 0.97 23.28
CA LYS A 206 15.86 -0.23 23.38
C LYS A 206 14.65 -0.07 22.49
N ILE A 207 14.60 -0.86 21.42
CA ILE A 207 13.57 -0.80 20.39
C ILE A 207 12.50 -1.84 20.70
N ARG A 208 11.29 -1.38 20.97
CA ARG A 208 10.14 -2.23 21.30
C ARG A 208 9.46 -2.72 20.04
N LEU A 209 9.40 -4.03 19.87
CA LEU A 209 8.85 -4.71 18.70
C LEU A 209 8.09 -5.98 19.10
N GLY A 210 7.35 -6.55 18.16
CA GLY A 210 6.80 -7.91 18.25
C GLY A 210 7.83 -8.97 17.86
N SER A 211 7.41 -9.98 17.09
CA SER A 211 8.29 -11.07 16.64
C SER A 211 9.37 -10.57 15.67
N LEU A 212 10.60 -11.07 15.86
CA LEU A 212 11.77 -10.74 15.01
C LEU A 212 12.06 -11.81 13.94
N THR A 213 11.42 -12.95 14.04
CA THR A 213 11.69 -14.11 13.16
C THR A 213 10.97 -14.09 11.81
N PRO A 214 9.75 -13.52 11.65
CA PRO A 214 9.09 -13.49 10.35
C PRO A 214 9.94 -12.78 9.31
N THR A 215 9.84 -13.25 8.05
CA THR A 215 10.54 -12.64 6.92
C THR A 215 9.56 -11.90 6.02
N ARG A 216 10.03 -10.84 5.39
CA ARG A 216 9.24 -9.97 4.51
C ARG A 216 10.05 -9.60 3.27
N ASP A 217 9.33 -9.34 2.21
CA ASP A 217 9.81 -8.67 1.02
C ASP A 217 9.39 -7.20 1.13
N PHE A 218 10.36 -6.31 1.26
CA PHE A 218 10.12 -4.88 1.42
C PHE A 218 10.34 -4.14 0.10
N SER A 219 9.28 -3.52 -0.43
CA SER A 219 9.31 -2.74 -1.66
C SER A 219 9.34 -1.25 -1.34
N TYR A 220 10.30 -0.51 -1.88
CA TYR A 220 10.33 0.93 -1.71
C TYR A 220 9.17 1.59 -2.44
N VAL A 221 8.60 2.64 -1.84
CA VAL A 221 7.34 3.23 -2.29
C VAL A 221 7.36 3.72 -3.75
N SER A 222 8.51 4.23 -4.25
CA SER A 222 8.62 4.64 -5.66
C SER A 222 8.45 3.46 -6.62
N ASP A 223 9.02 2.29 -6.29
CA ASP A 223 8.83 1.07 -7.09
C ASP A 223 7.38 0.62 -7.09
N THR A 224 6.72 0.70 -5.92
CA THR A 224 5.31 0.34 -5.79
C THR A 224 4.43 1.24 -6.65
N VAL A 225 4.57 2.58 -6.57
CA VAL A 225 3.70 3.51 -7.33
C VAL A 225 3.98 3.44 -8.82
N ARG A 226 5.25 3.23 -9.23
CA ARG A 226 5.61 2.96 -10.62
C ARG A 226 4.94 1.68 -11.13
N GLY A 227 4.93 0.61 -10.33
CA GLY A 227 4.24 -0.63 -10.64
C GLY A 227 2.72 -0.43 -10.85
N PHE A 228 2.07 0.38 -10.04
CA PHE A 228 0.65 0.75 -10.23
C PHE A 228 0.42 1.47 -11.55
N ARG A 229 1.25 2.48 -11.86
CA ARG A 229 1.13 3.26 -13.09
C ARG A 229 1.34 2.39 -14.33
N GLU A 230 2.41 1.60 -14.36
CA GLU A 230 2.74 0.73 -15.49
C GLU A 230 1.70 -0.37 -15.71
N THR A 231 1.15 -0.92 -14.61
CA THR A 231 0.03 -1.87 -14.68
C THR A 231 -1.21 -1.23 -15.34
N ALA A 232 -1.53 0.02 -15.02
CA ALA A 232 -2.65 0.72 -15.63
C ALA A 232 -2.43 0.98 -17.14
N CYS A 233 -1.18 1.18 -17.54
CA CYS A 233 -0.83 1.41 -18.96
C CYS A 233 -0.82 0.14 -19.80
N CYS A 234 -0.73 -1.06 -19.20
CA CYS A 234 -0.63 -2.33 -19.88
C CYS A 234 -2.02 -2.92 -20.18
N ASP A 235 -2.33 -3.13 -21.46
CA ASP A 235 -3.62 -3.70 -21.86
C ASP A 235 -3.69 -5.20 -21.58
N GLU A 236 -2.57 -5.91 -21.68
CA GLU A 236 -2.44 -7.35 -21.36
C GLU A 236 -2.60 -7.65 -19.86
N ALA A 237 -2.50 -6.63 -19.00
CA ALA A 237 -2.74 -6.80 -17.57
C ALA A 237 -4.22 -6.79 -17.18
N VAL A 238 -5.13 -6.47 -18.12
CA VAL A 238 -6.58 -6.46 -17.84
C VAL A 238 -7.09 -7.87 -17.60
N GLY A 239 -7.82 -8.06 -16.51
CA GLY A 239 -8.30 -9.36 -16.05
C GLY A 239 -7.28 -10.16 -15.24
N GLU A 240 -6.07 -9.64 -15.09
CA GLU A 240 -4.94 -10.30 -14.45
C GLU A 240 -4.75 -9.87 -13.00
N VAL A 241 -4.04 -10.71 -12.25
CA VAL A 241 -3.44 -10.39 -10.95
C VAL A 241 -1.95 -10.20 -11.17
N VAL A 242 -1.34 -9.19 -10.57
CA VAL A 242 0.08 -8.87 -10.72
C VAL A 242 0.72 -8.58 -9.36
N ASN A 243 1.80 -9.28 -9.05
CA ASN A 243 2.63 -9.02 -7.88
C ASN A 243 3.63 -7.89 -8.14
N ILE A 244 3.77 -6.99 -7.17
CA ILE A 244 4.79 -5.94 -7.13
C ILE A 244 5.60 -6.12 -5.85
N GLY A 245 6.88 -6.46 -5.96
CA GLY A 245 7.75 -6.81 -4.85
C GLY A 245 9.22 -6.53 -5.15
N SER A 246 10.10 -6.69 -4.16
CA SER A 246 11.53 -6.48 -4.33
C SER A 246 12.30 -7.74 -4.74
N ASN A 247 11.65 -8.91 -4.73
CA ASN A 247 12.26 -10.23 -4.90
C ASN A 247 13.37 -10.54 -3.87
N PHE A 248 13.31 -9.88 -2.71
CA PHE A 248 14.31 -10.03 -1.66
C PHE A 248 13.64 -10.25 -0.29
N GLU A 249 13.96 -11.38 0.31
CA GLU A 249 13.42 -11.78 1.60
C GLU A 249 14.42 -11.48 2.71
N ILE A 250 13.94 -10.81 3.78
CA ILE A 250 14.76 -10.47 4.95
C ILE A 250 13.93 -10.61 6.23
N SER A 251 14.54 -11.09 7.31
CA SER A 251 13.88 -11.17 8.62
C SER A 251 13.69 -9.79 9.26
N ILE A 252 12.68 -9.67 10.14
CA ILE A 252 12.46 -8.44 10.90
C ILE A 252 13.71 -8.08 11.72
N GLY A 253 14.36 -9.07 12.36
CA GLY A 253 15.58 -8.83 13.14
C GLY A 253 16.75 -8.31 12.29
N GLU A 254 16.96 -8.82 11.07
CA GLU A 254 17.97 -8.31 10.14
C GLU A 254 17.61 -6.90 9.64
N THR A 255 16.32 -6.64 9.39
CA THR A 255 15.83 -5.31 9.01
C THR A 255 16.16 -4.29 10.09
N VAL A 256 15.93 -4.61 11.37
CA VAL A 256 16.31 -3.74 12.51
C VAL A 256 17.81 -3.43 12.51
N ARG A 257 18.65 -4.45 12.35
CA ARG A 257 20.11 -4.26 12.26
C ARG A 257 20.53 -3.39 11.08
N MET A 258 19.87 -3.52 9.93
CA MET A 258 20.13 -2.69 8.76
C MET A 258 19.73 -1.23 9.00
N ILE A 259 18.55 -1.00 9.59
CA ILE A 259 18.08 0.36 9.97
C ILE A 259 19.05 1.00 10.97
N ALA A 260 19.48 0.26 11.98
CA ALA A 260 20.43 0.76 12.99
C ALA A 260 21.74 1.23 12.35
N ARG A 261 22.29 0.45 11.39
CA ARG A 261 23.49 0.83 10.61
C ARG A 261 23.27 2.10 9.80
N VAL A 262 22.16 2.19 9.07
CA VAL A 262 21.81 3.37 8.24
C VAL A 262 21.61 4.62 9.10
N MET A 263 21.08 4.46 10.31
CA MET A 263 20.85 5.57 11.23
C MET A 263 22.03 5.83 12.18
N HIS A 264 23.15 5.10 12.05
CA HIS A 264 24.35 5.20 12.90
C HIS A 264 24.00 5.06 14.39
N ALA A 265 23.17 4.10 14.75
CA ALA A 265 22.70 3.85 16.10
C ALA A 265 23.04 2.45 16.56
N GLU A 266 23.46 2.34 17.82
CA GLU A 266 23.53 1.07 18.54
C GLU A 266 22.21 0.83 19.25
N VAL A 267 21.57 -0.30 18.96
CA VAL A 267 20.25 -0.61 19.51
C VAL A 267 20.15 -2.06 19.98
N GLU A 268 19.37 -2.25 21.03
CA GLU A 268 18.91 -3.56 21.50
C GLU A 268 17.41 -3.68 21.17
N THR A 269 16.92 -4.90 21.00
CA THR A 269 15.50 -5.16 20.79
C THR A 269 14.85 -5.71 22.04
N GLU A 270 13.67 -5.19 22.38
CA GLU A 270 12.83 -5.65 23.47
C GLU A 270 11.48 -6.11 22.90
N THR A 271 11.05 -7.32 23.27
CA THR A 271 9.76 -7.84 22.84
C THR A 271 8.62 -7.20 23.64
N GLU A 272 7.69 -6.55 22.93
CA GLU A 272 6.48 -5.96 23.51
C GLU A 272 5.27 -6.87 23.20
N THR A 273 4.69 -7.45 24.24
CA THR A 273 3.63 -8.47 24.12
C THR A 273 2.41 -7.98 23.34
N GLU A 274 2.07 -6.70 23.48
CA GLU A 274 0.94 -6.07 22.77
C GLU A 274 1.12 -6.03 21.24
N ARG A 275 2.35 -6.19 20.75
CA ARG A 275 2.70 -6.23 19.32
C ARG A 275 2.79 -7.65 18.77
N ILE A 276 2.66 -8.66 19.62
CA ILE A 276 2.67 -10.06 19.19
C ILE A 276 1.29 -10.39 18.62
N ARG A 277 1.25 -10.84 17.38
CA ARG A 277 0.02 -11.35 16.77
C ARG A 277 -0.31 -12.74 17.30
N PRO A 278 -1.59 -13.14 17.29
CA PRO A 278 -1.96 -14.53 17.53
C PRO A 278 -1.13 -15.47 16.62
N GLU A 279 -0.64 -16.58 17.15
CA GLU A 279 0.32 -17.44 16.44
C GLU A 279 -0.14 -17.87 15.04
N GLN A 280 -1.41 -18.25 14.91
CA GLN A 280 -1.99 -18.66 13.62
C GLN A 280 -2.26 -17.50 12.67
N SER A 281 -2.29 -16.26 13.18
CA SER A 281 -2.44 -15.04 12.38
C SER A 281 -1.10 -14.43 11.95
N GLU A 282 0.01 -14.89 12.51
CA GLU A 282 1.34 -14.42 12.09
C GLU A 282 1.74 -15.06 10.77
N VAL A 283 1.87 -14.24 9.75
CA VAL A 283 2.41 -14.64 8.45
C VAL A 283 3.93 -14.76 8.60
N ARG A 284 4.43 -15.99 8.52
CA ARG A 284 5.84 -16.28 8.83
C ARG A 284 6.79 -15.87 7.72
N ARG A 285 6.34 -15.96 6.44
CA ARG A 285 7.22 -15.79 5.28
C ARG A 285 6.50 -15.17 4.09
N LEU A 286 7.10 -14.13 3.50
CA LEU A 286 6.65 -13.51 2.24
C LEU A 286 7.87 -13.11 1.40
N CYS A 287 7.88 -13.55 0.12
CA CYS A 287 8.85 -13.14 -0.90
C CYS A 287 8.18 -13.21 -2.27
N ALA A 288 8.16 -12.11 -3.00
CA ALA A 288 7.47 -12.01 -4.29
C ALA A 288 8.16 -12.79 -5.40
N ASP A 289 7.36 -13.32 -6.31
CA ASP A 289 7.77 -13.55 -7.71
C ASP A 289 7.17 -12.42 -8.55
N THR A 290 8.02 -11.60 -9.16
CA THR A 290 7.60 -10.49 -10.02
C THR A 290 7.82 -10.75 -11.50
N SER A 291 8.13 -11.99 -11.88
CA SER A 291 8.39 -12.37 -13.28
C SER A 291 7.20 -12.06 -14.20
N LYS A 292 5.99 -12.08 -13.69
CA LYS A 292 4.80 -11.69 -14.45
C LYS A 292 4.76 -10.19 -14.77
N ALA A 293 5.06 -9.31 -13.81
CA ALA A 293 5.18 -7.88 -14.06
C ALA A 293 6.29 -7.55 -15.06
N GLU A 294 7.44 -8.23 -14.95
CA GLU A 294 8.53 -8.10 -15.92
C GLU A 294 8.10 -8.54 -17.33
N ARG A 295 7.42 -9.67 -17.46
CA ARG A 295 6.97 -10.19 -18.75
C ARG A 295 5.90 -9.33 -19.40
N LEU A 296 4.92 -8.80 -18.64
CA LEU A 296 3.78 -8.07 -19.19
C LEU A 296 4.15 -6.63 -19.58
N PHE A 297 4.94 -5.94 -18.76
CA PHE A 297 5.23 -4.52 -18.99
C PHE A 297 6.66 -4.10 -18.61
N GLY A 298 7.60 -5.05 -18.52
CA GLY A 298 9.03 -4.77 -18.30
C GLY A 298 9.38 -4.25 -16.91
N TRP A 299 8.46 -4.29 -15.94
CA TRP A 299 8.69 -3.74 -14.60
C TRP A 299 9.69 -4.59 -13.82
N LYS A 300 10.66 -3.89 -13.21
CA LYS A 300 11.63 -4.43 -12.26
C LYS A 300 11.80 -3.46 -11.10
N PRO A 301 12.04 -3.93 -9.87
CA PRO A 301 12.32 -3.04 -8.75
C PRO A 301 13.68 -2.34 -8.95
N GLU A 302 13.70 -1.02 -8.81
CA GLU A 302 14.96 -0.24 -8.78
C GLU A 302 15.65 -0.38 -7.41
N PHE A 303 14.85 -0.58 -6.37
CA PHE A 303 15.29 -0.81 -5.00
C PHE A 303 15.26 -2.30 -4.62
N GLY A 304 15.47 -3.18 -5.60
CA GLY A 304 15.51 -4.63 -5.40
C GLY A 304 16.77 -5.13 -4.70
N GLY A 305 16.68 -6.33 -4.10
CA GLY A 305 17.79 -6.97 -3.42
C GLY A 305 18.25 -6.25 -2.16
N LYS A 306 19.36 -6.75 -1.59
CA LYS A 306 19.91 -6.22 -0.32
C LYS A 306 20.37 -4.76 -0.43
N ASP A 307 21.09 -4.45 -1.51
CA ASP A 307 21.65 -3.10 -1.72
C ASP A 307 20.54 -2.09 -2.03
N GLY A 308 19.52 -2.48 -2.79
CA GLY A 308 18.34 -1.66 -3.04
C GLY A 308 17.56 -1.37 -1.76
N LEU A 309 17.35 -2.39 -0.92
CA LEU A 309 16.74 -2.20 0.39
C LEU A 309 17.54 -1.22 1.26
N GLN A 310 18.87 -1.36 1.32
CA GLN A 310 19.73 -0.46 2.08
C GLN A 310 19.61 1.00 1.60
N LYS A 311 19.60 1.22 0.28
CA LYS A 311 19.40 2.56 -0.32
C LYS A 311 18.02 3.15 0.04
N GLY A 312 16.95 2.37 -0.11
CA GLY A 312 15.60 2.82 0.24
C GLY A 312 15.44 3.11 1.73
N LEU A 313 16.09 2.31 2.61
CA LEU A 313 16.13 2.57 4.05
C LEU A 313 16.88 3.87 4.37
N ALA A 314 17.97 4.20 3.66
CA ALA A 314 18.69 5.46 3.84
C ALA A 314 17.79 6.66 3.52
N LEU A 315 17.13 6.66 2.35
CA LEU A 315 16.17 7.71 1.97
C LEU A 315 15.01 7.83 2.97
N THR A 316 14.53 6.69 3.48
CA THR A 316 13.47 6.67 4.48
C THR A 316 13.97 7.23 5.81
N ALA A 317 15.20 6.87 6.25
CA ALA A 317 15.79 7.38 7.46
C ALA A 317 16.01 8.90 7.42
N ASP A 318 16.46 9.44 6.29
CA ASP A 318 16.63 10.90 6.12
C ASP A 318 15.31 11.64 6.32
N TRP A 319 14.22 11.09 5.78
CA TRP A 319 12.88 11.65 5.99
C TRP A 319 12.43 11.58 7.47
N PHE A 320 12.71 10.47 8.17
CA PHE A 320 12.39 10.30 9.60
C PHE A 320 13.31 11.08 10.55
N ARG A 321 14.48 11.56 10.09
CA ARG A 321 15.35 12.45 10.89
C ARG A 321 14.84 13.88 10.95
N ASP A 322 14.03 14.32 9.98
CA ASP A 322 13.45 15.66 9.96
C ASP A 322 12.46 15.82 11.14
N PRO A 323 12.69 16.80 12.05
CA PRO A 323 11.82 17.05 13.19
C PRO A 323 10.37 17.40 12.81
N GLU A 324 10.15 18.06 11.66
CA GLU A 324 8.81 18.43 11.20
C GLU A 324 8.01 17.17 10.81
N ASN A 325 8.66 16.19 10.20
CA ASN A 325 8.04 14.91 9.88
C ASN A 325 7.74 14.10 11.14
N GLN A 326 8.66 14.13 12.14
CA GLN A 326 8.48 13.41 13.40
C GLN A 326 7.28 13.88 14.23
N LYS A 327 6.90 15.16 14.16
CA LYS A 327 5.75 15.72 14.88
C LYS A 327 4.43 15.00 14.56
N ARG A 328 4.33 14.37 13.40
CA ARG A 328 3.14 13.64 12.96
C ARG A 328 3.06 12.21 13.53
N TYR A 329 4.12 11.73 14.16
CA TYR A 329 4.21 10.37 14.72
C TYR A 329 4.19 10.38 16.24
N ARG A 330 3.34 9.53 16.81
CA ARG A 330 3.35 9.24 18.24
C ARG A 330 4.22 8.00 18.47
N ALA A 331 5.39 8.16 19.12
CA ALA A 331 6.30 7.05 19.39
C ALA A 331 6.24 6.55 20.85
N ASP A 332 5.49 7.24 21.69
CA ASP A 332 5.36 7.01 23.13
C ASP A 332 4.43 5.83 23.46
N ARG A 333 3.58 5.46 22.53
CA ARG A 333 2.67 4.32 22.70
C ARG A 333 2.35 3.62 21.37
N TYR A 334 2.04 2.33 21.46
CA TYR A 334 1.46 1.59 20.37
C TYR A 334 0.00 2.04 20.18
N VAL A 335 -0.33 2.49 18.97
CA VAL A 335 -1.71 2.88 18.63
C VAL A 335 -2.28 1.79 17.73
N LEU A 336 -3.33 1.12 18.21
CA LEU A 336 -4.11 0.13 17.46
C LEU A 336 -4.90 0.77 16.32
#